data_c15423f1ef1ae3b05edbc4ad963696e9
#
_entry.id   c15423f1ef1ae3b05edbc4ad963696e9
#
_cell.length_a   1.000
_cell.length_b   1.000
_cell.length_c   1.000
_cell.angle_alpha   90.00
_cell.angle_beta   90.00
_cell.angle_gamma   90.00
#
_symmetry.space_group_name_H-M   'P 1'
#
loop_
_entity.id
_entity.type
_entity.pdbx_description
1 polymer ?
#
loop_
_entity_poly.entity_id
_entity_poly.type
_entity_poly.pdbx_seq_one_letter_code
_entity_poly.pdbx_strand_id
1 'polypeptide(L)'
;MLKPLQVLLVEDSEDDAALLIRTLRKGGFEPDWLRVENAREMIDALSDRPWEVILCDFKLPEFSGLDAIALLRQTRLDIPILLVSGSIGEEMAVECMRRGAHDYILKDNLSRLCPAIERELAEAQMRKNRRETEKALRENESRLREAQELARLGFWSWDIKTGTVKWSEQVYKIFQLDPETFKPQIDSILELSPWPEDHERDKELIRRATENHGKGVYEQRFLL
;
A
#
# COMPACT_ATOMS: atom_id res chain seq x y z
N MET A 1 1.77 -28.55 11.50
CA MET A 1 0.75 -28.52 10.42
C MET A 1 1.43 -28.01 9.16
N LEU A 2 1.12 -28.62 8.01
CA LEU A 2 1.59 -28.12 6.73
C LEU A 2 0.90 -26.79 6.40
N LYS A 3 1.62 -25.87 5.76
CA LYS A 3 1.08 -24.56 5.34
C LYS A 3 0.46 -24.73 3.94
N PRO A 4 -0.85 -24.48 3.73
CA PRO A 4 -1.42 -24.48 2.39
C PRO A 4 -0.73 -23.41 1.54
N LEU A 5 -0.57 -23.70 0.24
CA LEU A 5 0.11 -22.80 -0.70
C LEU A 5 -0.47 -22.99 -2.11
N GLN A 6 -0.98 -21.91 -2.71
CA GLN A 6 -1.47 -21.89 -4.09
C GLN A 6 -0.31 -21.60 -5.05
N VAL A 7 0.09 -22.60 -5.84
CA VAL A 7 1.30 -22.56 -6.67
C VAL A 7 0.96 -22.69 -8.15
N LEU A 8 1.31 -21.70 -8.96
CA LEU A 8 1.31 -21.83 -10.40
C LEU A 8 2.72 -22.24 -10.86
N LEU A 9 2.83 -23.41 -11.48
CA LEU A 9 4.07 -23.89 -12.07
C LEU A 9 4.06 -23.62 -13.58
N VAL A 10 5.04 -22.87 -14.05
CA VAL A 10 5.29 -22.66 -15.47
C VAL A 10 6.50 -23.53 -15.84
N GLU A 11 6.24 -24.75 -16.28
CA GLU A 11 7.25 -25.81 -16.43
C GLU A 11 6.76 -26.84 -17.46
N ASP A 12 7.58 -27.15 -18.47
CA ASP A 12 7.27 -28.15 -19.51
C ASP A 12 7.60 -29.57 -19.07
N SER A 13 8.55 -29.76 -18.16
CA SER A 13 8.96 -31.05 -17.61
C SER A 13 8.10 -31.50 -16.45
N GLU A 14 7.42 -32.65 -16.60
CA GLU A 14 6.66 -33.26 -15.49
C GLU A 14 7.57 -33.70 -14.33
N ASP A 15 8.77 -34.20 -14.65
CA ASP A 15 9.72 -34.64 -13.64
C ASP A 15 10.23 -33.47 -12.78
N ASP A 16 10.52 -32.34 -13.42
CA ASP A 16 10.94 -31.12 -12.72
C ASP A 16 9.80 -30.54 -11.88
N ALA A 17 8.58 -30.51 -12.41
CA ALA A 17 7.40 -30.12 -11.64
C ALA A 17 7.21 -31.02 -10.41
N ALA A 18 7.31 -32.34 -10.58
CA ALA A 18 7.22 -33.29 -9.46
C ALA A 18 8.33 -33.07 -8.42
N LEU A 19 9.54 -32.74 -8.86
CA LEU A 19 10.66 -32.42 -7.98
C LEU A 19 10.40 -31.16 -7.16
N LEU A 20 9.88 -30.10 -7.76
CA LEU A 20 9.51 -28.86 -7.08
C LEU A 20 8.41 -29.10 -6.04
N ILE A 21 7.34 -29.78 -6.41
CA ILE A 21 6.24 -30.11 -5.50
C ILE A 21 6.72 -30.97 -4.32
N ARG A 22 7.57 -31.96 -4.57
CA ARG A 22 8.17 -32.77 -3.50
C ARG A 22 9.03 -31.90 -2.57
N THR A 23 9.76 -30.95 -3.11
CA THR A 23 10.59 -30.03 -2.33
C THR A 23 9.73 -29.13 -1.43
N LEU A 24 8.65 -28.57 -1.97
CA LEU A 24 7.68 -27.77 -1.21
C LEU A 24 7.08 -28.56 -0.05
N ARG A 25 6.64 -29.81 -0.29
CA ARG A 25 6.09 -30.67 0.76
C ARG A 25 7.10 -30.96 1.86
N LYS A 26 8.36 -31.26 1.49
CA LYS A 26 9.46 -31.44 2.46
C LYS A 26 9.74 -30.18 3.28
N GLY A 27 9.57 -29.01 2.68
CA GLY A 27 9.73 -27.70 3.32
C GLY A 27 8.54 -27.28 4.20
N GLY A 28 7.52 -28.15 4.38
CA GLY A 28 6.39 -27.86 5.28
C GLY A 28 5.19 -27.20 4.60
N PHE A 29 5.15 -27.13 3.27
CA PHE A 29 3.99 -26.65 2.53
C PHE A 29 3.06 -27.77 2.09
N GLU A 30 1.77 -27.46 1.93
CA GLU A 30 0.77 -28.28 1.28
C GLU A 30 0.33 -27.60 -0.02
N PRO A 31 1.08 -27.83 -1.14
CA PRO A 31 0.82 -27.10 -2.38
C PRO A 31 -0.45 -27.61 -3.06
N ASP A 32 -1.38 -26.69 -3.33
CA ASP A 32 -2.43 -26.81 -4.33
C ASP A 32 -1.90 -26.12 -5.60
N TRP A 33 -1.66 -26.88 -6.66
CA TRP A 33 -0.87 -26.42 -7.77
C TRP A 33 -1.51 -26.73 -9.13
N LEU A 34 -1.15 -25.91 -10.12
CA LEU A 34 -1.45 -26.15 -11.53
C LEU A 34 -0.16 -25.97 -12.33
N ARG A 35 0.10 -26.89 -13.25
CA ARG A 35 1.19 -26.78 -14.21
C ARG A 35 0.68 -26.25 -15.54
N VAL A 36 1.40 -25.31 -16.12
CA VAL A 36 1.18 -24.72 -17.44
C VAL A 36 2.51 -24.70 -18.20
N GLU A 37 2.44 -24.80 -19.51
CA GLU A 37 3.64 -24.97 -20.34
C GLU A 37 3.89 -23.77 -21.28
N ASN A 38 2.91 -22.90 -21.45
CA ASN A 38 2.98 -21.78 -22.38
C ASN A 38 2.25 -20.53 -21.89
N ALA A 39 2.44 -19.43 -22.64
CA ALA A 39 1.87 -18.12 -22.29
C ALA A 39 0.34 -18.12 -22.20
N ARG A 40 -0.34 -18.83 -23.10
CA ARG A 40 -1.81 -18.87 -23.14
C ARG A 40 -2.37 -19.55 -21.91
N GLU A 41 -1.85 -20.72 -21.57
CA GLU A 41 -2.25 -21.45 -20.37
C GLU A 41 -1.96 -20.65 -19.09
N MET A 42 -0.82 -19.93 -19.06
CA MET A 42 -0.49 -19.06 -17.94
C MET A 42 -1.53 -17.92 -17.78
N ILE A 43 -1.96 -17.28 -18.87
CA ILE A 43 -2.99 -16.22 -18.84
C ILE A 43 -4.31 -16.78 -18.33
N ASP A 44 -4.73 -17.94 -18.87
CA ASP A 44 -5.98 -18.59 -18.48
C ASP A 44 -5.95 -18.94 -16.98
N ALA A 45 -4.84 -19.55 -16.51
CA ALA A 45 -4.64 -19.90 -15.11
C ALA A 45 -4.64 -18.68 -14.18
N LEU A 46 -4.00 -17.56 -14.55
CA LEU A 46 -3.99 -16.32 -13.77
C LEU A 46 -5.39 -15.69 -13.62
N SER A 47 -6.29 -16.01 -14.53
CA SER A 47 -7.66 -15.50 -14.51
C SER A 47 -8.65 -16.42 -13.77
N ASP A 48 -8.31 -17.70 -13.61
CA ASP A 48 -9.22 -18.73 -13.06
C ASP A 48 -9.32 -18.67 -11.53
N ARG A 49 -8.19 -18.54 -10.85
CA ARG A 49 -8.14 -18.51 -9.37
C ARG A 49 -6.96 -17.69 -8.84
N PRO A 50 -7.00 -17.28 -7.55
CA PRO A 50 -5.88 -16.58 -6.94
C PRO A 50 -4.68 -17.53 -6.73
N TRP A 51 -3.49 -17.03 -7.05
CA TRP A 51 -2.22 -17.70 -6.82
C TRP A 51 -1.41 -16.92 -5.78
N GLU A 52 -0.64 -17.64 -4.96
CA GLU A 52 0.23 -17.03 -3.96
C GLU A 52 1.67 -16.92 -4.43
N VAL A 53 2.11 -17.86 -5.30
CA VAL A 53 3.46 -17.86 -5.87
C VAL A 53 3.46 -18.49 -7.27
N ILE A 54 4.30 -17.97 -8.13
CA ILE A 54 4.60 -18.55 -9.43
C ILE A 54 6.03 -19.09 -9.38
N LEU A 55 6.20 -20.38 -9.72
CA LEU A 55 7.50 -20.99 -9.97
C LEU A 55 7.61 -21.20 -11.46
N CYS A 56 8.58 -20.57 -12.09
CA CYS A 56 8.70 -20.58 -13.54
C CYS A 56 10.08 -21.10 -13.95
N ASP A 57 10.11 -22.12 -14.82
CA ASP A 57 11.37 -22.44 -15.49
C ASP A 57 11.79 -21.27 -16.36
N PHE A 58 13.09 -21.07 -16.42
CA PHE A 58 13.68 -20.03 -17.25
C PHE A 58 13.63 -20.39 -18.74
N LYS A 59 13.76 -21.68 -19.09
CA LYS A 59 13.83 -22.17 -20.47
C LYS A 59 12.67 -23.11 -20.76
N LEU A 60 11.66 -22.59 -21.46
CA LEU A 60 10.59 -23.41 -22.06
C LEU A 60 10.72 -23.39 -23.59
N PRO A 61 10.16 -24.33 -24.32
CA PRO A 61 10.34 -24.46 -25.78
C PRO A 61 9.91 -23.23 -26.59
N GLU A 62 8.78 -22.62 -26.26
CA GLU A 62 8.18 -21.47 -26.99
C GLU A 62 7.94 -20.24 -26.09
N PHE A 63 8.42 -20.29 -24.87
CA PHE A 63 8.13 -19.29 -23.85
C PHE A 63 9.32 -19.21 -22.87
N SER A 64 9.70 -18.05 -22.43
CA SER A 64 10.82 -17.90 -21.49
C SER A 64 10.38 -17.34 -20.15
N GLY A 65 11.18 -17.54 -19.11
CA GLY A 65 10.94 -16.90 -17.81
C GLY A 65 10.85 -15.38 -17.90
N LEU A 66 11.55 -14.74 -18.85
CA LEU A 66 11.43 -13.30 -19.09
C LEU A 66 10.07 -12.91 -19.68
N ASP A 67 9.53 -13.75 -20.57
CA ASP A 67 8.20 -13.54 -21.13
C ASP A 67 7.12 -13.73 -20.05
N ALA A 68 7.30 -14.71 -19.17
CA ALA A 68 6.41 -14.94 -18.02
C ALA A 68 6.37 -13.73 -17.08
N ILE A 69 7.52 -13.12 -16.78
CA ILE A 69 7.60 -11.89 -15.99
C ILE A 69 6.88 -10.74 -16.71
N ALA A 70 7.14 -10.57 -18.01
CA ALA A 70 6.52 -9.51 -18.79
C ALA A 70 4.98 -9.66 -18.83
N LEU A 71 4.50 -10.89 -18.99
CA LEU A 71 3.09 -11.24 -18.98
C LEU A 71 2.45 -10.94 -17.62
N LEU A 72 3.05 -11.40 -16.52
CA LEU A 72 2.55 -11.14 -15.17
C LEU A 72 2.42 -9.64 -14.90
N ARG A 73 3.40 -8.84 -15.32
CA ARG A 73 3.35 -7.38 -15.17
C ARG A 73 2.16 -6.73 -15.88
N GLN A 74 1.74 -7.25 -17.03
CA GLN A 74 0.60 -6.75 -17.77
C GLN A 74 -0.73 -6.98 -17.01
N THR A 75 -0.82 -8.03 -16.22
CA THR A 75 -2.02 -8.34 -15.42
C THR A 75 -2.19 -7.42 -14.20
N ARG A 76 -1.13 -6.71 -13.78
CA ARG A 76 -1.08 -5.91 -12.55
C ARG A 76 -1.30 -6.72 -11.25
N LEU A 77 -1.26 -8.04 -11.32
CA LEU A 77 -1.30 -8.90 -10.13
C LEU A 77 0.04 -8.81 -9.39
N ASP A 78 -0.03 -8.71 -8.08
CA ASP A 78 1.16 -8.67 -7.20
C ASP A 78 1.40 -10.09 -6.64
N ILE A 79 1.82 -10.99 -7.53
CA ILE A 79 2.14 -12.37 -7.21
C ILE A 79 3.66 -12.53 -7.33
N PRO A 80 4.37 -13.02 -6.31
CA PRO A 80 5.78 -13.29 -6.42
C PRO A 80 6.06 -14.38 -7.48
N ILE A 81 6.98 -14.08 -8.39
CA ILE A 81 7.48 -15.02 -9.41
C ILE A 81 8.94 -15.33 -9.11
N LEU A 82 9.22 -16.61 -8.89
CA LEU A 82 10.56 -17.15 -8.68
C LEU A 82 10.96 -17.95 -9.92
N LEU A 83 12.11 -17.64 -10.47
CA LEU A 83 12.65 -18.38 -11.58
C LEU A 83 13.44 -19.60 -11.05
N VAL A 84 13.19 -20.76 -11.66
CA VAL A 84 13.90 -22.00 -11.33
C VAL A 84 14.59 -22.49 -12.59
N SER A 85 15.90 -22.72 -12.54
CA SER A 85 16.65 -23.10 -13.73
C SER A 85 17.79 -24.07 -13.42
N GLY A 86 18.11 -24.96 -14.35
CA GLY A 86 19.23 -25.89 -14.24
C GLY A 86 20.59 -25.19 -14.42
N SER A 87 20.67 -24.17 -15.28
CA SER A 87 21.89 -23.39 -15.50
C SER A 87 21.54 -22.04 -16.08
N ILE A 88 21.89 -20.98 -15.37
CA ILE A 88 21.83 -19.60 -15.86
C ILE A 88 23.16 -18.91 -15.51
N GLY A 89 23.67 -18.12 -16.44
CA GLY A 89 24.81 -17.25 -16.15
C GLY A 89 24.41 -16.11 -15.19
N GLU A 90 25.37 -15.63 -14.40
CA GLU A 90 25.14 -14.53 -13.43
C GLU A 90 24.51 -13.28 -14.07
N GLU A 91 24.94 -12.93 -15.28
CA GLU A 91 24.39 -11.77 -16.03
C GLU A 91 22.89 -11.91 -16.29
N MET A 92 22.46 -13.12 -16.66
CA MET A 92 21.04 -13.38 -16.93
C MET A 92 20.20 -13.39 -15.65
N ALA A 93 20.72 -13.91 -14.55
CA ALA A 93 20.08 -13.84 -13.25
C ALA A 93 19.82 -12.37 -12.83
N VAL A 94 20.83 -11.51 -12.99
CA VAL A 94 20.71 -10.06 -12.73
C VAL A 94 19.65 -9.43 -13.64
N GLU A 95 19.61 -9.79 -14.92
CA GLU A 95 18.61 -9.26 -15.85
C GLU A 95 17.18 -9.69 -15.48
N CYS A 96 17.01 -10.94 -15.04
CA CYS A 96 15.72 -11.42 -14.54
C CYS A 96 15.21 -10.62 -13.34
N MET A 97 16.09 -10.36 -12.37
CA MET A 97 15.77 -9.55 -11.20
C MET A 97 15.40 -8.10 -11.59
N ARG A 98 16.15 -7.49 -12.51
CA ARG A 98 15.83 -6.15 -13.06
C ARG A 98 14.48 -6.11 -13.74
N ARG A 99 14.09 -7.19 -14.43
CA ARG A 99 12.80 -7.30 -15.10
C ARG A 99 11.66 -7.63 -14.17
N GLY A 100 11.93 -7.95 -12.91
CA GLY A 100 10.94 -8.11 -11.86
C GLY A 100 10.69 -9.54 -11.42
N ALA A 101 11.63 -10.45 -11.64
CA ALA A 101 11.69 -11.69 -10.87
C ALA A 101 11.92 -11.31 -9.38
N HIS A 102 11.29 -12.04 -8.48
CA HIS A 102 11.44 -11.84 -7.05
C HIS A 102 12.63 -12.61 -6.48
N ASP A 103 12.90 -13.78 -7.02
CA ASP A 103 14.13 -14.54 -6.74
C ASP A 103 14.46 -15.48 -7.89
N TYR A 104 15.63 -16.06 -7.78
CA TYR A 104 16.17 -17.03 -8.74
C TYR A 104 16.77 -18.22 -7.98
N ILE A 105 16.40 -19.45 -8.37
CA ILE A 105 16.76 -20.69 -7.70
C ILE A 105 17.39 -21.65 -8.74
N LEU A 106 18.53 -22.22 -8.40
CA LEU A 106 19.14 -23.29 -9.19
C LEU A 106 18.44 -24.63 -8.90
N LYS A 107 18.08 -25.39 -9.94
CA LYS A 107 17.51 -26.75 -9.80
C LYS A 107 18.46 -27.70 -9.04
N ASP A 108 19.77 -27.44 -9.10
CA ASP A 108 20.78 -28.19 -8.34
C ASP A 108 20.84 -27.82 -6.85
N ASN A 109 20.23 -26.70 -6.45
CA ASN A 109 20.21 -26.23 -5.07
C ASN A 109 18.82 -25.75 -4.63
N LEU A 110 17.87 -26.68 -4.61
CA LEU A 110 16.49 -26.43 -4.18
C LEU A 110 16.31 -26.21 -2.66
N SER A 111 17.39 -26.31 -1.87
CA SER A 111 17.32 -26.03 -0.43
C SER A 111 16.93 -24.57 -0.14
N ARG A 112 17.19 -23.66 -1.07
CA ARG A 112 16.81 -22.24 -0.97
C ARG A 112 15.36 -21.96 -1.36
N LEU A 113 14.65 -22.90 -2.02
CA LEU A 113 13.31 -22.65 -2.58
C LEU A 113 12.30 -22.25 -1.51
N CYS A 114 12.14 -23.06 -0.47
CA CYS A 114 11.16 -22.79 0.58
C CYS A 114 11.46 -21.50 1.38
N PRO A 115 12.71 -21.24 1.82
CA PRO A 115 13.07 -19.96 2.44
C PRO A 115 12.80 -18.75 1.53
N ALA A 116 13.06 -18.85 0.23
CA ALA A 116 12.79 -17.78 -0.72
C ALA A 116 11.28 -17.53 -0.84
N ILE A 117 10.47 -18.58 -0.97
CA ILE A 117 9.01 -18.45 -1.01
C ILE A 117 8.48 -17.79 0.27
N GLU A 118 8.91 -18.22 1.46
CA GLU A 118 8.46 -17.64 2.73
C GLU A 118 8.76 -16.13 2.80
N ARG A 119 9.96 -15.73 2.37
CA ARG A 119 10.34 -14.32 2.31
C ARG A 119 9.44 -13.54 1.36
N GLU A 120 9.28 -14.03 0.12
CA GLU A 120 8.51 -13.31 -0.90
C GLU A 120 7.02 -13.24 -0.57
N LEU A 121 6.44 -14.27 0.03
CA LEU A 121 5.06 -14.25 0.53
C LEU A 121 4.89 -13.20 1.66
N ALA A 122 5.83 -13.12 2.59
CA ALA A 122 5.81 -12.12 3.65
C ALA A 122 5.89 -10.70 3.07
N GLU A 123 6.77 -10.47 2.09
CA GLU A 123 6.89 -9.17 1.41
C GLU A 123 5.63 -8.82 0.61
N ALA A 124 5.05 -9.77 -0.13
CA ALA A 124 3.80 -9.56 -0.85
C ALA A 124 2.64 -9.21 0.11
N GLN A 125 2.56 -9.89 1.25
CA GLN A 125 1.55 -9.58 2.27
C GLN A 125 1.76 -8.18 2.87
N MET A 126 2.99 -7.77 3.13
CA MET A 126 3.27 -6.42 3.62
C MET A 126 2.89 -5.36 2.59
N ARG A 127 3.20 -5.58 1.29
CA ARG A 127 2.78 -4.67 0.21
C ARG A 127 1.26 -4.56 0.12
N LYS A 128 0.55 -5.68 0.21
CA LYS A 128 -0.92 -5.74 0.21
C LYS A 128 -1.51 -4.96 1.39
N ASN A 129 -1.07 -5.23 2.61
CA ASN A 129 -1.55 -4.56 3.82
C ASN A 129 -1.32 -3.04 3.74
N ARG A 130 -0.16 -2.62 3.25
CA ARG A 130 0.14 -1.19 3.06
C ARG A 130 -0.84 -0.54 2.08
N ARG A 131 -1.10 -1.16 0.93
CA ARG A 131 -2.06 -0.64 -0.06
C ARG A 131 -3.47 -0.54 0.50
N GLU A 132 -3.91 -1.56 1.23
CA GLU A 132 -5.23 -1.57 1.88
C GLU A 132 -5.36 -0.47 2.93
N THR A 133 -4.32 -0.28 3.75
CA THR A 133 -4.28 0.80 4.76
C THR A 133 -4.30 2.18 4.10
N GLU A 134 -3.49 2.40 3.06
CA GLU A 134 -3.45 3.66 2.32
C GLU A 134 -4.80 3.94 1.64
N LYS A 135 -5.46 2.92 1.09
CA LYS A 135 -6.80 3.04 0.50
C LYS A 135 -7.84 3.41 1.56
N ALA A 136 -7.87 2.69 2.68
CA ALA A 136 -8.80 2.96 3.78
C ALA A 136 -8.61 4.35 4.36
N LEU A 137 -7.36 4.82 4.50
CA LEU A 137 -7.06 6.17 4.95
C LEU A 137 -7.64 7.22 3.99
N ARG A 138 -7.39 7.09 2.68
CA ARG A 138 -7.93 8.02 1.68
C ARG A 138 -9.46 8.06 1.66
N GLU A 139 -10.10 6.89 1.78
CA GLU A 139 -11.57 6.81 1.85
C GLU A 139 -12.12 7.50 3.10
N ASN A 140 -11.46 7.32 4.26
CA ASN A 140 -11.85 7.99 5.50
C ASN A 140 -11.66 9.50 5.43
N GLU A 141 -10.53 9.96 4.87
CA GLU A 141 -10.26 11.39 4.66
C GLU A 141 -11.32 12.03 3.74
N SER A 142 -11.69 11.32 2.65
CA SER A 142 -12.73 11.80 1.74
C SER A 142 -14.08 11.90 2.42
N ARG A 143 -14.49 10.87 3.14
CA ARG A 143 -15.77 10.87 3.90
C ARG A 143 -15.81 11.96 4.96
N LEU A 144 -14.69 12.16 5.68
CA LEU A 144 -14.60 13.22 6.68
C LEU A 144 -14.73 14.60 6.04
N ARG A 145 -14.07 14.82 4.89
CA ARG A 145 -14.18 16.07 4.13
C ARG A 145 -15.61 16.32 3.67
N GLU A 146 -16.27 15.33 3.09
CA GLU A 146 -17.66 15.43 2.66
C GLU A 146 -18.60 15.76 3.83
N ALA A 147 -18.42 15.08 4.99
CA ALA A 147 -19.20 15.34 6.18
C ALA A 147 -19.00 16.77 6.73
N GLN A 148 -17.75 17.26 6.72
CA GLN A 148 -17.42 18.63 7.11
C GLN A 148 -18.05 19.66 6.18
N GLU A 149 -18.02 19.43 4.87
CA GLU A 149 -18.65 20.30 3.87
C GLU A 149 -20.17 20.35 4.04
N LEU A 150 -20.83 19.20 4.18
CA LEU A 150 -22.27 19.10 4.40
C LEU A 150 -22.71 19.79 5.69
N ALA A 151 -21.95 19.59 6.76
CA ALA A 151 -22.23 20.23 8.06
C ALA A 151 -21.77 21.69 8.13
N ARG A 152 -21.10 22.20 7.10
CA ARG A 152 -20.46 23.52 7.07
C ARG A 152 -19.52 23.75 8.25
N LEU A 153 -18.84 22.68 8.71
CA LEU A 153 -17.92 22.73 9.83
C LEU A 153 -16.53 23.15 9.37
N GLY A 154 -16.08 24.28 9.84
CA GLY A 154 -14.69 24.68 9.74
C GLY A 154 -13.93 24.24 10.99
N PHE A 155 -12.67 23.92 10.84
CA PHE A 155 -11.75 23.69 11.95
C PHE A 155 -10.47 24.48 11.76
N TRP A 156 -9.84 24.76 12.88
CA TRP A 156 -8.54 25.42 12.89
C TRP A 156 -7.64 24.78 13.96
N SER A 157 -6.35 24.96 13.81
CA SER A 157 -5.38 24.51 14.79
C SER A 157 -4.31 25.56 15.01
N TRP A 158 -3.80 25.61 16.22
CA TRP A 158 -2.73 26.49 16.63
C TRP A 158 -1.60 25.67 17.26
N ASP A 159 -0.42 25.77 16.70
CA ASP A 159 0.79 25.25 17.32
C ASP A 159 1.36 26.33 18.24
N ILE A 160 1.21 26.14 19.55
CA ILE A 160 1.62 27.09 20.58
C ILE A 160 3.13 27.33 20.57
N LYS A 161 3.94 26.31 20.19
CA LYS A 161 5.41 26.42 20.18
C LYS A 161 5.92 27.28 19.03
N THR A 162 5.32 27.13 17.87
CA THR A 162 5.74 27.85 16.65
C THR A 162 4.91 29.11 16.39
N GLY A 163 3.79 29.27 17.09
CA GLY A 163 2.82 30.34 16.83
C GLY A 163 1.99 30.13 15.55
N THR A 164 2.18 28.99 14.86
CA THR A 164 1.56 28.75 13.56
C THR A 164 0.07 28.42 13.71
N VAL A 165 -0.80 29.19 13.07
CA VAL A 165 -2.23 28.93 12.95
C VAL A 165 -2.54 28.37 11.58
N LYS A 166 -3.36 27.32 11.54
CA LYS A 166 -3.83 26.70 10.29
C LYS A 166 -5.36 26.64 10.31
N TRP A 167 -5.97 27.13 9.26
CA TRP A 167 -7.40 27.05 9.02
C TRP A 167 -7.71 26.02 7.95
N SER A 168 -8.83 25.30 8.11
CA SER A 168 -9.36 24.47 7.03
C SER A 168 -9.94 25.34 5.93
N GLU A 169 -10.01 24.80 4.72
CA GLU A 169 -10.63 25.47 3.58
C GLU A 169 -12.05 25.95 3.88
N GLN A 170 -12.79 25.18 4.69
CA GLN A 170 -14.15 25.53 5.08
C GLN A 170 -14.20 26.79 5.98
N VAL A 171 -13.20 27.04 6.83
CA VAL A 171 -13.13 28.29 7.62
C VAL A 171 -12.99 29.49 6.69
N TYR A 172 -12.11 29.42 5.69
CA TYR A 172 -11.98 30.50 4.69
C TYR A 172 -13.29 30.73 3.94
N LYS A 173 -14.01 29.66 3.57
CA LYS A 173 -15.31 29.77 2.90
C LYS A 173 -16.38 30.41 3.81
N ILE A 174 -16.41 30.03 5.10
CA ILE A 174 -17.35 30.60 6.09
C ILE A 174 -17.11 32.11 6.21
N PHE A 175 -15.86 32.54 6.30
CA PHE A 175 -15.52 33.96 6.46
C PHE A 175 -15.39 34.71 5.12
N GLN A 176 -15.61 34.04 3.98
CA GLN A 176 -15.49 34.63 2.64
C GLN A 176 -14.11 35.26 2.39
N LEU A 177 -13.04 34.63 2.93
CA LEU A 177 -11.66 35.09 2.84
C LEU A 177 -10.88 34.23 1.83
N ASP A 178 -9.94 34.85 1.13
CA ASP A 178 -9.06 34.16 0.19
C ASP A 178 -7.81 33.64 0.92
N PRO A 179 -7.55 32.33 0.91
CA PRO A 179 -6.37 31.75 1.55
C PRO A 179 -5.03 32.18 0.97
N GLU A 180 -5.00 32.73 -0.25
CA GLU A 180 -3.78 33.25 -0.84
C GLU A 180 -3.41 34.63 -0.27
N THR A 181 -4.40 35.42 0.05
CA THR A 181 -4.22 36.80 0.53
C THR A 181 -4.31 36.94 2.02
N PHE A 182 -5.13 36.12 2.70
CA PHE A 182 -5.33 36.15 4.14
C PHE A 182 -4.49 35.10 4.84
N LYS A 183 -3.64 35.52 5.78
CA LYS A 183 -2.81 34.63 6.62
C LYS A 183 -3.33 34.66 8.05
N PRO A 184 -3.94 33.56 8.55
CA PRO A 184 -4.53 33.55 9.89
C PRO A 184 -3.46 33.66 10.96
N GLN A 185 -3.74 34.46 11.98
CA GLN A 185 -3.00 34.57 13.21
C GLN A 185 -3.94 34.22 14.37
N ILE A 186 -3.40 34.02 15.57
CA ILE A 186 -4.24 33.67 16.74
C ILE A 186 -5.33 34.72 17.03
N ASP A 187 -5.05 35.97 16.76
CA ASP A 187 -6.00 37.07 16.98
C ASP A 187 -6.96 37.27 15.80
N SER A 188 -6.75 36.61 14.66
CA SER A 188 -7.61 36.80 13.49
C SER A 188 -9.08 36.47 13.76
N ILE A 189 -9.33 35.48 14.60
CA ILE A 189 -10.72 35.13 15.01
C ILE A 189 -11.36 36.25 15.81
N LEU A 190 -10.59 36.90 16.67
CA LEU A 190 -11.06 38.03 17.46
C LEU A 190 -11.41 39.24 16.58
N GLU A 191 -10.55 39.51 15.57
CA GLU A 191 -10.76 40.61 14.64
C GLU A 191 -12.01 40.42 13.75
N LEU A 192 -12.41 39.17 13.49
CA LEU A 192 -13.60 38.86 12.72
C LEU A 192 -14.90 38.86 13.52
N SER A 193 -14.85 38.91 14.86
CA SER A 193 -16.02 38.97 15.72
C SER A 193 -16.33 40.43 16.12
N PRO A 194 -17.52 40.96 15.85
CA PRO A 194 -17.87 42.33 16.18
C PRO A 194 -18.32 42.50 17.65
N TRP A 195 -18.33 41.43 18.46
CA TRP A 195 -18.82 41.50 19.87
C TRP A 195 -17.66 41.55 20.86
N PRO A 196 -17.45 42.68 21.58
CA PRO A 196 -16.35 42.82 22.54
C PRO A 196 -16.39 41.81 23.69
N GLU A 197 -17.57 41.41 24.11
CA GLU A 197 -17.75 40.42 25.18
C GLU A 197 -17.23 39.02 24.78
N ASP A 198 -17.28 38.68 23.50
CA ASP A 198 -16.71 37.44 23.01
C ASP A 198 -15.17 37.52 22.98
N HIS A 199 -14.60 38.67 22.67
CA HIS A 199 -13.14 38.90 22.66
C HIS A 199 -12.51 38.64 24.04
N GLU A 200 -13.09 39.15 25.12
CA GLU A 200 -12.55 38.94 26.47
C GLU A 200 -12.64 37.50 26.91
N ARG A 201 -13.76 36.83 26.59
CA ARG A 201 -13.93 35.39 26.85
C ARG A 201 -12.90 34.54 26.06
N ASP A 202 -12.68 34.87 24.81
CA ASP A 202 -11.79 34.11 23.94
C ASP A 202 -10.32 34.31 24.32
N LYS A 203 -9.91 35.53 24.69
CA LYS A 203 -8.58 35.82 25.27
C LYS A 203 -8.33 34.99 26.52
N GLU A 204 -9.30 34.90 27.43
CA GLU A 204 -9.18 34.10 28.65
C GLU A 204 -9.07 32.59 28.32
N LEU A 205 -9.84 32.09 27.33
CA LEU A 205 -9.75 30.69 26.89
C LEU A 205 -8.40 30.37 26.25
N ILE A 206 -7.88 31.25 25.41
CA ILE A 206 -6.56 31.15 24.82
C ILE A 206 -5.49 31.13 25.92
N ARG A 207 -5.58 32.04 26.89
CA ARG A 207 -4.66 32.08 28.03
C ARG A 207 -4.68 30.77 28.82
N ARG A 208 -5.87 30.28 29.20
CA ARG A 208 -6.02 29.01 29.93
C ARG A 208 -5.50 27.81 29.14
N ALA A 209 -5.75 27.73 27.82
CA ALA A 209 -5.25 26.69 26.99
C ALA A 209 -3.71 26.68 26.90
N THR A 210 -3.10 27.88 26.88
CA THR A 210 -1.65 28.04 26.88
C THR A 210 -1.02 27.64 28.22
N GLU A 211 -1.62 28.04 29.33
CA GLU A 211 -1.10 27.75 30.69
C GLU A 211 -1.26 26.28 31.08
N ASN A 212 -2.40 25.66 30.75
CA ASN A 212 -2.76 24.33 31.23
C ASN A 212 -2.54 23.21 30.19
N HIS A 213 -2.09 23.51 28.97
CA HIS A 213 -1.95 22.58 27.86
C HIS A 213 -3.23 21.74 27.62
N GLY A 214 -4.39 22.32 27.92
CA GLY A 214 -5.69 21.65 27.86
C GLY A 214 -6.41 21.83 26.53
N LYS A 215 -7.44 20.98 26.32
CA LYS A 215 -8.40 21.16 25.23
C LYS A 215 -9.58 22.01 25.74
N GLY A 216 -10.03 22.96 24.93
CA GLY A 216 -11.23 23.76 25.21
C GLY A 216 -12.22 23.66 24.05
N VAL A 217 -13.50 23.78 24.36
CA VAL A 217 -14.59 23.97 23.39
C VAL A 217 -15.28 25.27 23.74
N TYR A 218 -15.50 26.12 22.74
CA TYR A 218 -16.20 27.39 22.95
C TYR A 218 -17.06 27.69 21.70
N GLU A 219 -18.12 28.47 21.93
CA GLU A 219 -18.99 28.99 20.87
C GLU A 219 -18.69 30.46 20.68
N GLN A 220 -18.57 30.86 19.43
CA GLN A 220 -18.32 32.24 19.04
C GLN A 220 -19.32 32.66 17.96
N ARG A 221 -19.78 33.92 18.03
CA ARG A 221 -20.69 34.49 17.05
C ARG A 221 -19.91 35.26 15.99
N PHE A 222 -20.36 35.19 14.76
CA PHE A 222 -19.79 35.95 13.64
C PHE A 222 -20.92 36.59 12.82
N LEU A 223 -20.64 37.75 12.23
CA LEU A 223 -21.44 38.32 11.16
C LEU A 223 -20.82 37.84 9.81
N LEU A 224 -21.62 37.19 8.98
CA LEU A 224 -21.26 36.76 7.65
C LEU A 224 -21.80 37.70 6.59
#